data_eea536931a417dc9f5c66c74cb414c70
#
_entry.id   eea536931a417dc9f5c66c74cb414c70
#
_cell.length_a   1.000
_cell.length_b   1.000
_cell.length_c   1.000
_cell.angle_alpha   90.00
_cell.angle_beta   90.00
_cell.angle_gamma   90.00
#
_symmetry.space_group_name_H-M   'P 1'
#
loop_
_entity.id
_entity.type
_entity.pdbx_description
1 polymer ?
#
loop_
_entity_poly.entity_id
_entity_poly.type
_entity_poly.pdbx_seq_one_letter_code
_entity_poly.pdbx_strand_id
1 'polypeptide(L)'
;MSLNNLVKRLQDIMRNDAGINGDAQRIEQMVWILFLKVYDAKEEIWEFYDENYTSIIPEELRWRNWAVDHKDGKALTGDALLDFVNGKLFPTLKAIAIDENTPMSQIIVRTAFEDNNNYMKDGILLRQVINAIDEIDFEEYEDRHAFGEIYETILRSLQSAGNSGEFYTPRAVTDFMVQMIKPKLGESIADFACGTGGFLTSALKVLDAQVQTVEDRTVYSNSIYGIEKKALPFLLCATNMLLHDIDNPRIIHGNSLEKNVREYKESDRFDVILMNPPYGGNEKEGVKQNFPADLRSSETADLFMSVIMYRLKQNGRCAIILPDGFLFGTDNAKMAIKEKLLSEFNLHTVIRMPHSVFAPYTSITTNILFFDRTHPTTEIGRAHV
;
A
#
# COMPACT_ATOMS: atom_id res chain seq x y z
N MET A 1 18.90 15.71 11.73
CA MET A 1 17.65 16.39 12.23
C MET A 1 16.70 15.32 12.67
N SER A 2 15.96 15.41 13.81
CA SER A 2 14.99 14.36 14.11
C SER A 2 13.84 14.40 13.10
N LEU A 3 13.39 13.24 12.64
CA LEU A 3 12.44 13.06 11.56
C LEU A 3 11.04 13.65 11.84
N ASN A 4 10.60 13.60 13.10
CA ASN A 4 9.37 14.29 13.51
C ASN A 4 9.45 15.81 13.28
N ASN A 5 10.65 16.38 13.36
CA ASN A 5 10.88 17.79 13.07
C ASN A 5 10.80 18.08 11.57
N LEU A 6 11.23 17.16 10.70
CA LEU A 6 11.14 17.32 9.27
C LEU A 6 9.68 17.33 8.80
N VAL A 7 8.87 16.34 9.19
CA VAL A 7 7.43 16.30 8.82
C VAL A 7 6.72 17.54 9.31
N LYS A 8 7.00 17.99 10.53
CA LYS A 8 6.43 19.22 11.05
C LYS A 8 6.86 20.43 10.24
N ARG A 9 8.16 20.54 9.91
CA ARG A 9 8.72 21.63 9.07
C ARG A 9 8.02 21.66 7.71
N LEU A 10 7.85 20.50 7.04
CA LEU A 10 7.17 20.39 5.76
C LEU A 10 5.71 20.86 5.87
N GLN A 11 4.98 20.39 6.88
CA GLN A 11 3.61 20.82 7.13
C GLN A 11 3.50 22.32 7.40
N ASP A 12 4.43 22.91 8.17
CA ASP A 12 4.43 24.32 8.50
C ASP A 12 4.72 25.18 7.26
N ILE A 13 5.62 24.78 6.36
CA ILE A 13 5.83 25.44 5.07
C ILE A 13 4.53 25.41 4.25
N MET A 14 3.93 24.23 4.08
CA MET A 14 2.75 24.06 3.24
C MET A 14 1.49 24.76 3.79
N ARG A 15 1.37 24.98 5.11
CA ARG A 15 0.28 25.74 5.72
C ARG A 15 0.22 27.21 5.25
N ASN A 16 1.35 27.75 4.80
CA ASN A 16 1.42 29.13 4.30
C ASN A 16 1.06 29.23 2.81
N ASP A 17 0.86 28.11 2.12
CA ASP A 17 0.50 28.10 0.70
C ASP A 17 -1.02 28.18 0.51
N ALA A 18 -1.46 29.14 -0.31
CA ALA A 18 -2.88 29.39 -0.58
C ALA A 18 -3.59 28.26 -1.37
N GLY A 19 -2.83 27.35 -1.98
CA GLY A 19 -3.38 26.22 -2.74
C GLY A 19 -3.65 24.97 -1.89
N ILE A 20 -3.15 24.94 -0.66
CA ILE A 20 -3.24 23.77 0.23
C ILE A 20 -4.39 23.94 1.24
N ASN A 21 -5.44 23.15 1.09
CA ASN A 21 -6.60 23.15 1.96
C ASN A 21 -6.67 21.88 2.83
N GLY A 22 -6.03 21.95 4.01
CA GLY A 22 -6.13 20.87 4.99
C GLY A 22 -5.02 19.82 4.93
N ASP A 23 -5.07 18.87 5.89
CA ASP A 23 -4.01 17.88 6.10
C ASP A 23 -3.93 16.85 4.96
N ALA A 24 -5.06 16.48 4.36
CA ALA A 24 -5.09 15.53 3.25
C ALA A 24 -4.26 16.03 2.06
N GLN A 25 -4.47 17.28 1.62
CA GLN A 25 -3.70 17.84 0.51
C GLN A 25 -2.22 18.04 0.85
N ARG A 26 -1.89 18.37 2.10
CA ARG A 26 -0.47 18.43 2.54
C ARG A 26 0.22 17.08 2.38
N ILE A 27 -0.48 16.02 2.69
CA ILE A 27 0.07 14.68 2.59
C ILE A 27 0.19 14.24 1.13
N GLU A 28 -0.85 14.43 0.33
CA GLU A 28 -0.79 14.17 -1.11
C GLU A 28 0.37 14.92 -1.76
N GLN A 29 0.58 16.18 -1.37
CA GLN A 29 1.69 17.01 -1.85
C GLN A 29 3.05 16.44 -1.43
N MET A 30 3.22 15.99 -0.21
CA MET A 30 4.48 15.39 0.25
C MET A 30 4.77 14.07 -0.45
N VAL A 31 3.75 13.25 -0.66
CA VAL A 31 3.93 11.85 -1.10
C VAL A 31 4.49 11.76 -2.51
N TRP A 32 4.03 12.56 -3.47
CA TRP A 32 4.59 12.51 -4.83
C TRP A 32 6.03 13.04 -4.88
N ILE A 33 6.38 14.05 -4.04
CA ILE A 33 7.76 14.57 -3.96
C ILE A 33 8.69 13.51 -3.38
N LEU A 34 8.28 12.88 -2.27
CA LEU A 34 9.00 11.79 -1.65
C LEU A 34 9.16 10.59 -2.59
N PHE A 35 8.10 10.23 -3.33
CA PHE A 35 8.17 9.15 -4.30
C PHE A 35 9.26 9.39 -5.36
N LEU A 36 9.30 10.59 -5.95
CA LEU A 36 10.32 10.92 -6.95
C LEU A 36 11.74 10.87 -6.38
N LYS A 37 11.96 11.36 -5.16
CA LYS A 37 13.26 11.29 -4.50
C LYS A 37 13.69 9.83 -4.24
N VAL A 38 12.78 8.99 -3.71
CA VAL A 38 13.07 7.57 -3.47
C VAL A 38 13.32 6.83 -4.78
N TYR A 39 12.49 7.10 -5.79
CA TYR A 39 12.62 6.44 -7.08
C TYR A 39 13.96 6.77 -7.76
N ASP A 40 14.38 8.03 -7.73
CA ASP A 40 15.65 8.48 -8.28
C ASP A 40 16.85 7.83 -7.57
N ALA A 41 16.81 7.72 -6.23
CA ALA A 41 17.85 7.02 -5.48
C ALA A 41 17.91 5.51 -5.82
N LYS A 42 16.76 4.88 -6.10
CA LYS A 42 16.72 3.49 -6.59
C LYS A 42 17.23 3.38 -8.02
N GLU A 43 16.94 4.34 -8.90
CA GLU A 43 17.47 4.35 -10.27
C GLU A 43 19.01 4.44 -10.29
N GLU A 44 19.64 5.21 -9.39
CA GLU A 44 21.11 5.25 -9.27
C GLU A 44 21.69 3.87 -8.95
N ILE A 45 21.02 3.11 -8.08
CA ILE A 45 21.41 1.73 -7.76
C ILE A 45 21.23 0.82 -8.98
N TRP A 46 20.09 0.90 -9.67
CA TRP A 46 19.82 0.05 -10.84
C TRP A 46 20.77 0.37 -12.00
N GLU A 47 21.05 1.65 -12.27
CA GLU A 47 22.05 2.10 -13.26
C GLU A 47 23.45 1.60 -12.93
N PHE A 48 23.81 1.49 -11.65
CA PHE A 48 25.11 0.96 -11.22
C PHE A 48 25.24 -0.55 -11.45
N TYR A 49 24.18 -1.32 -11.25
CA TYR A 49 24.21 -2.78 -11.38
C TYR A 49 23.85 -3.30 -12.77
N ASP A 50 23.16 -2.53 -13.59
CA ASP A 50 22.77 -2.91 -14.95
C ASP A 50 23.13 -1.81 -15.96
N GLU A 51 24.21 -2.02 -16.68
CA GLU A 51 24.69 -1.09 -17.72
C GLU A 51 23.67 -0.88 -18.87
N ASN A 52 22.68 -1.76 -19.02
CA ASN A 52 21.62 -1.65 -20.01
C ASN A 52 20.33 -1.05 -19.44
N TYR A 53 20.32 -0.67 -18.16
CA TYR A 53 19.15 -0.05 -17.56
C TYR A 53 18.80 1.25 -18.29
N THR A 54 17.53 1.39 -18.60
CA THR A 54 16.99 2.62 -19.22
C THR A 54 15.84 3.12 -18.38
N SER A 55 15.99 4.32 -17.85
CA SER A 55 14.92 4.98 -17.09
C SER A 55 13.71 5.28 -17.97
N ILE A 56 12.51 5.05 -17.41
CA ILE A 56 11.27 5.51 -18.02
C ILE A 56 11.04 7.01 -17.81
N ILE A 57 11.72 7.60 -16.82
CA ILE A 57 11.66 9.04 -16.56
C ILE A 57 12.67 9.74 -17.47
N PRO A 58 12.22 10.71 -18.31
CA PRO A 58 13.13 11.51 -19.11
C PRO A 58 14.23 12.17 -18.24
N GLU A 59 15.44 12.23 -18.76
CA GLU A 59 16.63 12.67 -18.01
C GLU A 59 16.42 14.01 -17.30
N GLU A 60 15.84 14.99 -17.98
CA GLU A 60 15.58 16.32 -17.41
C GLU A 60 14.48 16.35 -16.35
N LEU A 61 13.74 15.25 -16.16
CA LEU A 61 12.68 15.09 -15.13
C LEU A 61 13.11 14.23 -13.96
N ARG A 62 14.31 13.61 -14.00
CA ARG A 62 14.83 12.88 -12.86
C ARG A 62 15.14 13.83 -11.72
N TRP A 63 14.87 13.39 -10.49
CA TRP A 63 15.03 14.23 -9.30
C TRP A 63 16.37 14.93 -9.24
N ARG A 64 17.47 14.20 -9.48
CA ARG A 64 18.85 14.69 -9.45
C ARG A 64 19.12 15.87 -10.41
N ASN A 65 18.34 16.01 -11.48
CA ASN A 65 18.58 16.99 -12.54
C ASN A 65 17.77 18.30 -12.39
N TRP A 66 16.64 18.30 -11.66
CA TRP A 66 15.82 19.50 -11.51
C TRP A 66 15.53 19.90 -10.06
N ALA A 67 15.51 18.91 -9.16
CA ALA A 67 15.09 19.14 -7.77
C ALA A 67 16.25 19.55 -6.87
N VAL A 68 17.45 18.99 -7.11
CA VAL A 68 18.66 19.27 -6.32
C VAL A 68 19.13 20.71 -6.50
N ASP A 69 19.34 21.41 -5.37
CA ASP A 69 19.93 22.77 -5.38
C ASP A 69 21.45 22.68 -5.21
N HIS A 70 22.17 22.77 -6.32
CA HIS A 70 23.63 22.75 -6.34
C HIS A 70 24.27 24.07 -5.83
N LYS A 71 23.46 25.00 -5.33
CA LYS A 71 23.89 26.32 -4.82
C LYS A 71 24.65 27.18 -5.87
N ASP A 72 24.36 26.90 -7.14
CA ASP A 72 24.95 27.64 -8.29
C ASP A 72 23.98 28.73 -8.84
N GLY A 73 22.85 28.96 -8.17
CA GLY A 73 21.84 29.93 -8.53
C GLY A 73 20.93 29.53 -9.70
N LYS A 74 20.99 28.25 -10.17
CA LYS A 74 20.18 27.77 -11.30
C LYS A 74 18.96 26.95 -10.87
N ALA A 75 18.83 26.61 -9.58
CA ALA A 75 17.68 25.87 -9.09
C ALA A 75 16.38 26.61 -9.40
N LEU A 76 15.41 25.90 -10.01
CA LEU A 76 14.11 26.47 -10.33
C LEU A 76 13.38 26.89 -9.04
N THR A 77 12.79 28.09 -9.05
CA THR A 77 12.00 28.62 -7.93
C THR A 77 10.90 29.55 -8.45
N GLY A 78 9.95 29.94 -7.60
CA GLY A 78 8.85 30.84 -7.98
C GLY A 78 8.01 30.30 -9.15
N ASP A 79 7.56 31.19 -10.02
CA ASP A 79 6.69 30.84 -11.17
C ASP A 79 7.38 29.84 -12.11
N ALA A 80 8.69 29.96 -12.33
CA ALA A 80 9.43 29.02 -13.19
C ALA A 80 9.38 27.57 -12.67
N LEU A 81 9.41 27.37 -11.35
CA LEU A 81 9.25 26.03 -10.76
C LEU A 81 7.81 25.52 -10.90
N LEU A 82 6.83 26.38 -10.68
CA LEU A 82 5.42 26.00 -10.85
C LEU A 82 5.10 25.63 -12.31
N ASP A 83 5.58 26.42 -13.27
CA ASP A 83 5.42 26.15 -14.71
C ASP A 83 6.09 24.84 -15.09
N PHE A 84 7.30 24.55 -14.57
CA PHE A 84 7.98 23.29 -14.79
C PHE A 84 7.16 22.09 -14.21
N VAL A 85 6.75 22.19 -12.96
CA VAL A 85 6.02 21.10 -12.30
C VAL A 85 4.66 20.85 -12.95
N ASN A 86 3.86 21.91 -13.15
CA ASN A 86 2.49 21.78 -13.66
C ASN A 86 2.43 21.63 -15.19
N GLY A 87 3.35 22.25 -15.92
CA GLY A 87 3.34 22.29 -17.39
C GLY A 87 4.21 21.22 -18.05
N LYS A 88 5.21 20.69 -17.34
CA LYS A 88 6.14 19.72 -17.92
C LYS A 88 6.20 18.41 -17.10
N LEU A 89 6.54 18.46 -15.82
CA LEU A 89 6.77 17.26 -15.00
C LEU A 89 5.52 16.37 -14.94
N PHE A 90 4.41 16.88 -14.39
CA PHE A 90 3.18 16.09 -14.26
C PHE A 90 2.60 15.62 -15.59
N PRO A 91 2.44 16.49 -16.63
CA PRO A 91 1.92 16.05 -17.90
C PRO A 91 2.77 14.95 -18.56
N THR A 92 4.10 15.04 -18.48
CA THR A 92 5.00 14.06 -19.07
C THR A 92 4.92 12.72 -18.33
N LEU A 93 4.97 12.73 -16.99
CA LEU A 93 4.90 11.50 -16.20
C LEU A 93 3.54 10.78 -16.33
N LYS A 94 2.44 11.55 -16.44
CA LYS A 94 1.10 10.99 -16.74
C LYS A 94 1.00 10.36 -18.12
N ALA A 95 1.74 10.86 -19.10
CA ALA A 95 1.71 10.45 -20.50
C ALA A 95 2.74 9.37 -20.85
N ILE A 96 3.53 8.87 -19.90
CA ILE A 96 4.51 7.81 -20.14
C ILE A 96 3.81 6.62 -20.80
N ALA A 97 4.35 6.17 -21.95
CA ALA A 97 3.86 4.99 -22.64
C ALA A 97 4.21 3.73 -21.85
N ILE A 98 3.22 2.86 -21.65
CA ILE A 98 3.38 1.55 -21.01
C ILE A 98 2.92 0.50 -22.00
N ASP A 99 3.69 -0.56 -22.14
CA ASP A 99 3.34 -1.75 -22.92
C ASP A 99 3.41 -3.01 -22.04
N GLU A 100 3.15 -4.17 -22.63
CA GLU A 100 3.14 -5.46 -21.95
C GLU A 100 4.52 -5.93 -21.47
N ASN A 101 5.61 -5.31 -21.96
CA ASN A 101 6.98 -5.63 -21.58
C ASN A 101 7.55 -4.63 -20.55
N THR A 102 6.82 -3.56 -20.26
CA THR A 102 7.27 -2.54 -19.31
C THR A 102 7.36 -3.12 -17.89
N PRO A 103 8.52 -3.06 -17.21
CA PRO A 103 8.67 -3.55 -15.85
C PRO A 103 7.72 -2.87 -14.88
N MET A 104 7.26 -3.60 -13.86
CA MET A 104 6.33 -3.06 -12.86
C MET A 104 6.91 -1.86 -12.11
N SER A 105 8.23 -1.85 -11.84
CA SER A 105 8.95 -0.70 -11.27
C SER A 105 8.77 0.58 -12.09
N GLN A 106 8.67 0.47 -13.41
CA GLN A 106 8.44 1.60 -14.31
C GLN A 106 6.96 1.95 -14.46
N ILE A 107 6.07 0.95 -14.50
CA ILE A 107 4.62 1.15 -14.52
C ILE A 107 4.15 1.99 -13.33
N ILE A 108 4.74 1.76 -12.16
CA ILE A 108 4.43 2.50 -10.93
C ILE A 108 4.62 4.01 -11.12
N VAL A 109 5.62 4.46 -11.86
CA VAL A 109 5.87 5.89 -12.09
C VAL A 109 4.66 6.55 -12.71
N ARG A 110 4.17 6.03 -13.84
CA ARG A 110 2.96 6.58 -14.48
C ARG A 110 1.76 6.51 -13.56
N THR A 111 1.52 5.35 -12.95
CA THR A 111 0.36 5.13 -12.08
C THR A 111 0.40 6.08 -10.86
N ALA A 112 1.59 6.34 -10.32
CA ALA A 112 1.79 7.29 -9.22
C ALA A 112 1.34 8.71 -9.56
N PHE A 113 1.44 9.11 -10.83
CA PHE A 113 1.09 10.47 -11.27
C PHE A 113 -0.31 10.56 -11.90
N GLU A 114 -0.91 9.46 -12.35
CA GLU A 114 -2.18 9.47 -13.11
C GLU A 114 -3.28 10.28 -12.41
N ASP A 115 -3.50 10.07 -11.11
CA ASP A 115 -4.53 10.72 -10.33
C ASP A 115 -3.99 11.80 -9.35
N ASN A 116 -2.69 12.02 -9.32
CA ASN A 116 -2.08 13.02 -8.44
C ASN A 116 -1.92 14.39 -9.13
N ASN A 117 -1.86 15.45 -8.32
CA ASN A 117 -1.69 16.82 -8.77
C ASN A 117 -0.79 17.59 -7.81
N ASN A 118 -0.14 18.65 -8.32
CA ASN A 118 0.48 19.65 -7.48
C ASN A 118 -0.59 20.64 -6.98
N TYR A 119 -0.75 20.77 -5.68
CA TYR A 119 -1.71 21.69 -5.06
C TYR A 119 -1.09 23.04 -4.73
N MET A 120 0.23 23.12 -4.55
CA MET A 120 0.91 24.34 -4.17
C MET A 120 0.86 25.38 -5.29
N LYS A 121 0.63 26.64 -4.91
CA LYS A 121 0.53 27.81 -5.78
C LYS A 121 1.67 28.80 -5.60
N ASP A 122 2.50 28.63 -4.59
CA ASP A 122 3.69 29.43 -4.34
C ASP A 122 4.94 28.58 -4.63
N GLY A 123 5.64 28.93 -5.72
CA GLY A 123 6.84 28.17 -6.14
C GLY A 123 8.05 28.41 -5.23
N ILE A 124 8.06 29.47 -4.40
CA ILE A 124 9.09 29.66 -3.39
C ILE A 124 8.89 28.70 -2.25
N LEU A 125 7.64 28.55 -1.77
CA LEU A 125 7.29 27.57 -0.74
C LEU A 125 7.48 26.14 -1.25
N LEU A 126 7.12 25.85 -2.51
CA LEU A 126 7.38 24.56 -3.14
C LEU A 126 8.88 24.24 -3.17
N ARG A 127 9.75 25.20 -3.54
CA ARG A 127 11.21 25.02 -3.48
C ARG A 127 11.70 24.71 -2.07
N GLN A 128 11.15 25.35 -1.04
CA GLN A 128 11.49 25.06 0.35
C GLN A 128 11.13 23.64 0.76
N VAL A 129 9.95 23.15 0.30
CA VAL A 129 9.53 21.75 0.54
C VAL A 129 10.49 20.79 -0.14
N ILE A 130 10.81 21.01 -1.42
CA ILE A 130 11.74 20.18 -2.20
C ILE A 130 13.11 20.15 -1.54
N ASN A 131 13.68 21.29 -1.16
CA ASN A 131 14.99 21.36 -0.51
C ASN A 131 15.00 20.60 0.84
N ALA A 132 13.91 20.70 1.62
CA ALA A 132 13.81 19.99 2.89
C ALA A 132 13.73 18.46 2.71
N ILE A 133 13.12 17.98 1.63
CA ILE A 133 13.08 16.55 1.27
C ILE A 133 14.44 16.12 0.70
N ASP A 134 15.13 16.98 -0.05
CA ASP A 134 16.41 16.66 -0.63
C ASP A 134 17.54 16.50 0.41
N GLU A 135 17.37 17.08 1.61
CA GLU A 135 18.27 16.87 2.75
C GLU A 135 18.30 15.41 3.27
N ILE A 136 17.35 14.55 2.85
CA ILE A 136 17.29 13.13 3.24
C ILE A 136 18.26 12.33 2.38
N ASP A 137 19.18 11.62 3.01
CA ASP A 137 20.09 10.69 2.35
C ASP A 137 19.56 9.25 2.45
N PHE A 138 19.19 8.66 1.31
CA PHE A 138 18.70 7.27 1.24
C PHE A 138 19.80 6.23 1.08
N GLU A 139 21.06 6.64 0.90
CA GLU A 139 22.20 5.72 0.82
C GLU A 139 22.58 5.20 2.21
N GLU A 140 22.40 6.01 3.26
CA GLU A 140 22.67 5.60 4.63
C GLU A 140 21.55 4.69 5.16
N TYR A 141 21.92 3.52 5.69
CA TYR A 141 20.98 2.54 6.28
C TYR A 141 20.12 3.15 7.40
N GLU A 142 20.69 4.05 8.22
CA GLU A 142 19.97 4.75 9.27
C GLU A 142 18.91 5.69 8.71
N ASP A 143 19.16 6.35 7.58
CA ASP A 143 18.20 7.25 6.95
C ASP A 143 17.08 6.49 6.21
N ARG A 144 17.33 5.28 5.69
CA ARG A 144 16.28 4.41 5.16
C ARG A 144 15.30 3.93 6.26
N HIS A 145 15.81 3.55 7.43
CA HIS A 145 14.97 3.26 8.60
C HIS A 145 14.23 4.49 9.10
N ALA A 146 14.92 5.60 9.11
CA ALA A 146 14.39 6.90 9.46
C ALA A 146 13.24 7.32 8.52
N PHE A 147 13.34 7.00 7.23
CA PHE A 147 12.27 7.25 6.27
C PHE A 147 11.04 6.38 6.52
N GLY A 148 11.22 5.13 6.93
CA GLY A 148 10.13 4.30 7.43
C GLY A 148 9.37 4.98 8.58
N GLU A 149 10.07 5.69 9.48
CA GLU A 149 9.45 6.46 10.56
C GLU A 149 8.78 7.75 10.07
N ILE A 150 9.35 8.46 9.08
CA ILE A 150 8.68 9.59 8.41
C ILE A 150 7.37 9.11 7.81
N TYR A 151 7.44 8.01 7.10
CA TYR A 151 6.30 7.39 6.45
C TYR A 151 5.22 7.02 7.46
N GLU A 152 5.59 6.37 8.57
CA GLU A 152 4.68 6.08 9.69
C GLU A 152 4.10 7.35 10.32
N THR A 153 4.86 8.43 10.36
CA THR A 153 4.39 9.72 10.90
C THR A 153 3.42 10.39 9.92
N ILE A 154 3.68 10.31 8.61
CA ILE A 154 2.76 10.75 7.55
C ILE A 154 1.46 9.93 7.64
N LEU A 155 1.56 8.60 7.76
CA LEU A 155 0.41 7.72 7.92
C LEU A 155 -0.41 8.04 9.16
N ARG A 156 0.23 8.28 10.30
CA ARG A 156 -0.44 8.72 11.53
C ARG A 156 -1.10 10.10 11.39
N SER A 157 -0.51 10.99 10.63
CA SER A 157 -1.08 12.32 10.34
C SER A 157 -2.30 12.22 9.41
N LEU A 158 -2.28 11.31 8.44
CA LEU A 158 -3.46 10.95 7.62
C LEU A 158 -4.60 10.44 8.50
N GLN A 159 -4.27 9.68 9.50
CA GLN A 159 -5.22 9.21 10.48
C GLN A 159 -5.94 10.36 11.18
N SER A 160 -5.23 11.37 11.66
CA SER A 160 -5.83 12.49 12.41
C SER A 160 -6.69 13.41 11.53
N ALA A 161 -6.53 13.39 10.21
CA ALA A 161 -7.27 14.22 9.26
C ALA A 161 -8.72 13.76 8.96
N GLY A 162 -9.20 12.72 9.59
CA GLY A 162 -10.62 12.36 9.66
C GLY A 162 -11.24 11.65 8.44
N ASN A 163 -10.62 11.68 7.27
CA ASN A 163 -11.14 11.03 6.04
C ASN A 163 -10.32 9.83 5.56
N SER A 164 -9.21 9.51 6.24
CA SER A 164 -8.22 8.54 5.75
C SER A 164 -8.07 7.31 6.65
N GLY A 165 -8.88 7.18 7.69
CA GLY A 165 -8.86 6.05 8.64
C GLY A 165 -9.14 4.69 8.00
N GLU A 166 -9.71 4.70 6.80
CA GLU A 166 -9.98 3.49 6.01
C GLU A 166 -8.70 2.77 5.53
N PHE A 167 -7.52 3.42 5.60
CA PHE A 167 -6.32 2.93 4.93
C PHE A 167 -5.23 2.44 5.86
N TYR A 168 -5.38 2.64 7.17
CA TYR A 168 -4.31 2.31 8.11
C TYR A 168 -4.73 1.27 9.14
N THR A 169 -4.02 0.16 9.14
CA THR A 169 -4.11 -0.83 10.21
C THR A 169 -2.93 -0.60 11.18
N PRO A 170 -3.17 -0.45 12.50
CA PRO A 170 -2.09 -0.25 13.46
C PRO A 170 -0.99 -1.30 13.34
N ARG A 171 0.27 -0.89 13.41
CA ARG A 171 1.42 -1.80 13.25
C ARG A 171 1.40 -2.97 14.23
N ALA A 172 1.00 -2.72 15.48
CA ALA A 172 0.86 -3.79 16.46
C ALA A 172 -0.10 -4.91 15.99
N VAL A 173 -1.16 -4.55 15.24
CA VAL A 173 -2.12 -5.52 14.69
C VAL A 173 -1.53 -6.25 13.49
N THR A 174 -0.89 -5.52 12.55
CA THR A 174 -0.27 -6.17 11.38
C THR A 174 0.85 -7.11 11.80
N ASP A 175 1.72 -6.68 12.70
CA ASP A 175 2.83 -7.49 13.22
C ASP A 175 2.30 -8.73 13.97
N PHE A 176 1.27 -8.57 14.81
CA PHE A 176 0.63 -9.69 15.50
C PHE A 176 0.08 -10.72 14.51
N MET A 177 -0.70 -10.29 13.51
CA MET A 177 -1.30 -11.20 12.54
C MET A 177 -0.23 -11.93 11.72
N VAL A 178 0.82 -11.23 11.30
CA VAL A 178 1.96 -11.83 10.58
C VAL A 178 2.70 -12.84 11.45
N GLN A 179 2.97 -12.52 12.71
CA GLN A 179 3.62 -13.44 13.65
C GLN A 179 2.80 -14.71 13.91
N MET A 180 1.47 -14.60 13.92
CA MET A 180 0.59 -15.76 14.07
C MET A 180 0.54 -16.63 12.80
N ILE A 181 0.51 -16.01 11.62
CA ILE A 181 0.51 -16.69 10.33
C ILE A 181 1.87 -17.33 10.01
N LYS A 182 2.98 -16.71 10.46
CA LYS A 182 4.36 -17.20 10.28
C LYS A 182 4.69 -17.46 8.80
N PRO A 183 4.72 -16.43 7.97
CA PRO A 183 5.09 -16.59 6.56
C PRO A 183 6.53 -17.11 6.43
N LYS A 184 6.76 -17.92 5.40
CA LYS A 184 8.07 -18.51 5.11
C LYS A 184 8.60 -17.97 3.80
N LEU A 185 9.92 -17.86 3.71
CA LEU A 185 10.57 -17.53 2.45
C LEU A 185 10.22 -18.59 1.38
N GLY A 186 9.84 -18.13 0.19
CA GLY A 186 9.32 -18.97 -0.89
C GLY A 186 7.80 -19.06 -0.95
N GLU A 187 7.07 -18.60 0.07
CA GLU A 187 5.62 -18.47 0.00
C GLU A 187 5.21 -17.15 -0.68
N SER A 188 4.14 -17.19 -1.45
CA SER A 188 3.50 -16.01 -2.04
C SER A 188 2.51 -15.40 -1.06
N ILE A 189 2.66 -14.10 -0.77
CA ILE A 189 1.87 -13.38 0.22
C ILE A 189 1.05 -12.29 -0.48
N ALA A 190 -0.24 -12.22 -0.19
CA ALA A 190 -1.12 -11.23 -0.81
C ALA A 190 -1.94 -10.42 0.19
N ASP A 191 -2.21 -9.16 -0.21
CA ASP A 191 -3.21 -8.28 0.38
C ASP A 191 -4.01 -7.60 -0.75
N PHE A 192 -5.31 -7.88 -0.83
CA PHE A 192 -6.18 -7.41 -1.91
C PHE A 192 -6.85 -6.05 -1.63
N ALA A 193 -6.56 -5.44 -0.50
CA ALA A 193 -6.87 -4.06 -0.15
C ALA A 193 -5.71 -3.49 0.68
N CYS A 194 -4.52 -3.47 0.06
CA CYS A 194 -3.27 -3.34 0.80
C CYS A 194 -3.07 -1.96 1.45
N GLY A 195 -3.88 -0.98 1.09
CA GLY A 195 -3.78 0.35 1.64
C GLY A 195 -2.36 0.88 1.45
N THR A 196 -1.69 1.21 2.55
CA THR A 196 -0.30 1.70 2.57
C THR A 196 0.74 0.58 2.66
N GLY A 197 0.33 -0.68 2.55
CA GLY A 197 1.22 -1.85 2.57
C GLY A 197 1.59 -2.37 3.96
N GLY A 198 0.75 -2.08 4.97
CA GLY A 198 1.05 -2.43 6.36
C GLY A 198 1.31 -3.92 6.59
N PHE A 199 0.45 -4.79 6.09
CA PHE A 199 0.65 -6.24 6.19
C PHE A 199 1.84 -6.71 5.37
N LEU A 200 2.03 -6.17 4.17
CA LEU A 200 3.12 -6.55 3.29
C LEU A 200 4.48 -6.21 3.92
N THR A 201 4.64 -5.00 4.49
CA THR A 201 5.89 -4.62 5.18
C THR A 201 6.13 -5.42 6.45
N SER A 202 5.08 -5.73 7.24
CA SER A 202 5.23 -6.61 8.41
C SER A 202 5.65 -8.03 7.98
N ALA A 203 5.13 -8.54 6.86
CA ALA A 203 5.54 -9.83 6.31
C ALA A 203 6.99 -9.78 5.80
N LEU A 204 7.37 -8.74 5.07
CA LEU A 204 8.74 -8.56 4.57
C LEU A 204 9.78 -8.55 5.70
N LYS A 205 9.50 -7.91 6.85
CA LYS A 205 10.39 -7.98 8.01
C LYS A 205 10.64 -9.41 8.50
N VAL A 206 9.60 -10.25 8.49
CA VAL A 206 9.72 -11.66 8.90
C VAL A 206 10.47 -12.49 7.86
N LEU A 207 10.28 -12.20 6.58
CA LEU A 207 10.98 -12.88 5.50
C LEU A 207 12.44 -12.47 5.40
N ASP A 208 12.76 -11.19 5.60
CA ASP A 208 14.13 -10.65 5.55
C ASP A 208 15.05 -11.37 6.55
N ALA A 209 14.55 -11.65 7.74
CA ALA A 209 15.27 -12.43 8.75
C ALA A 209 15.58 -13.89 8.34
N GLN A 210 14.94 -14.38 7.27
CA GLN A 210 15.15 -15.74 6.72
C GLN A 210 16.11 -15.74 5.52
N VAL A 211 16.45 -14.57 4.95
CA VAL A 211 17.35 -14.44 3.80
C VAL A 211 18.79 -14.70 4.22
N GLN A 212 19.45 -15.65 3.55
CA GLN A 212 20.84 -16.04 3.83
C GLN A 212 21.72 -15.98 2.59
N THR A 213 21.14 -16.06 1.38
CA THR A 213 21.85 -16.11 0.10
C THR A 213 21.33 -15.06 -0.88
N VAL A 214 22.04 -14.89 -2.01
CA VAL A 214 21.59 -14.03 -3.12
C VAL A 214 20.31 -14.59 -3.76
N GLU A 215 20.22 -15.92 -3.87
CA GLU A 215 19.04 -16.62 -4.37
C GLU A 215 17.83 -16.36 -3.46
N ASP A 216 18.04 -16.40 -2.14
CA ASP A 216 17.00 -16.06 -1.16
C ASP A 216 16.53 -14.60 -1.33
N ARG A 217 17.43 -13.65 -1.65
CA ARG A 217 17.06 -12.26 -1.91
C ARG A 217 16.16 -12.15 -3.15
N THR A 218 16.41 -12.95 -4.19
CA THR A 218 15.55 -13.00 -5.37
C THR A 218 14.15 -13.56 -5.03
N VAL A 219 14.08 -14.60 -4.20
CA VAL A 219 12.82 -15.16 -3.72
C VAL A 219 12.06 -14.14 -2.87
N TYR A 220 12.76 -13.45 -1.95
CA TYR A 220 12.21 -12.38 -1.12
C TYR A 220 11.58 -11.28 -1.97
N SER A 221 12.29 -10.78 -2.99
CA SER A 221 11.82 -9.69 -3.85
C SER A 221 10.54 -10.02 -4.63
N ASN A 222 10.23 -11.31 -4.81
CA ASN A 222 9.05 -11.79 -5.53
C ASN A 222 7.94 -12.31 -4.61
N SER A 223 8.09 -12.20 -3.29
CA SER A 223 7.20 -12.85 -2.31
C SER A 223 5.84 -12.16 -2.15
N ILE A 224 5.73 -10.85 -2.43
CA ILE A 224 4.55 -10.05 -2.12
C ILE A 224 3.72 -9.69 -3.34
N TYR A 225 2.41 -9.50 -3.10
CA TYR A 225 1.44 -9.05 -4.07
C TYR A 225 0.40 -8.17 -3.38
N GLY A 226 0.08 -7.02 -3.95
CA GLY A 226 -0.93 -6.12 -3.41
C GLY A 226 -1.87 -5.56 -4.48
N ILE A 227 -3.10 -5.25 -4.08
CA ILE A 227 -4.02 -4.46 -4.90
C ILE A 227 -4.55 -3.32 -4.03
N GLU A 228 -4.54 -2.10 -4.56
CA GLU A 228 -5.12 -0.94 -3.90
C GLU A 228 -5.93 -0.11 -4.90
N LYS A 229 -7.14 0.25 -4.51
CA LYS A 229 -8.09 0.97 -5.38
C LYS A 229 -7.84 2.48 -5.41
N LYS A 230 -7.33 3.06 -4.33
CA LYS A 230 -7.16 4.50 -4.19
C LYS A 230 -5.74 4.93 -4.49
N ALA A 231 -5.57 6.02 -5.25
CA ALA A 231 -4.29 6.50 -5.74
C ALA A 231 -3.28 6.81 -4.63
N LEU A 232 -3.69 7.57 -3.60
CA LEU A 232 -2.79 7.96 -2.52
C LEU A 232 -2.27 6.75 -1.72
N PRO A 233 -3.09 5.82 -1.20
CA PRO A 233 -2.60 4.63 -0.53
C PRO A 233 -1.76 3.73 -1.44
N PHE A 234 -2.14 3.59 -2.72
CA PHE A 234 -1.35 2.87 -3.71
C PHE A 234 0.08 3.45 -3.82
N LEU A 235 0.20 4.76 -4.01
CA LEU A 235 1.50 5.43 -4.11
C LEU A 235 2.32 5.25 -2.83
N LEU A 236 1.67 5.38 -1.67
CA LEU A 236 2.28 5.11 -0.39
C LEU A 236 2.77 3.65 -0.27
N CYS A 237 1.98 2.68 -0.67
CA CYS A 237 2.37 1.27 -0.67
C CYS A 237 3.56 1.01 -1.60
N ALA A 238 3.50 1.50 -2.84
CA ALA A 238 4.55 1.32 -3.83
C ALA A 238 5.89 1.90 -3.36
N THR A 239 5.88 3.13 -2.82
CA THR A 239 7.07 3.75 -2.24
C THR A 239 7.61 2.94 -1.06
N ASN A 240 6.74 2.44 -0.20
CA ASN A 240 7.11 1.62 0.95
C ASN A 240 7.79 0.31 0.51
N MET A 241 7.33 -0.30 -0.58
CA MET A 241 7.97 -1.50 -1.13
C MET A 241 9.37 -1.21 -1.66
N LEU A 242 9.56 -0.11 -2.39
CA LEU A 242 10.89 0.31 -2.87
C LEU A 242 11.87 0.52 -1.70
N LEU A 243 11.41 1.09 -0.60
CA LEU A 243 12.21 1.28 0.62
C LEU A 243 12.57 -0.04 1.34
N HIS A 244 11.83 -1.12 1.09
CA HIS A 244 12.12 -2.45 1.61
C HIS A 244 12.86 -3.33 0.58
N ASP A 245 13.56 -2.70 -0.37
CA ASP A 245 14.34 -3.37 -1.42
C ASP A 245 13.53 -4.34 -2.30
N ILE A 246 12.26 -4.03 -2.49
CA ILE A 246 11.41 -4.67 -3.50
C ILE A 246 11.48 -3.81 -4.76
N ASP A 247 12.48 -4.04 -5.58
CA ASP A 247 12.77 -3.21 -6.77
C ASP A 247 11.71 -3.35 -7.87
N ASN A 248 10.97 -4.45 -7.91
CA ASN A 248 9.88 -4.67 -8.85
C ASN A 248 8.57 -5.04 -8.11
N PRO A 249 7.97 -4.12 -7.34
CA PRO A 249 6.86 -4.42 -6.46
C PRO A 249 5.59 -4.75 -7.26
N ARG A 250 5.03 -5.93 -7.01
CA ARG A 250 3.78 -6.38 -7.63
C ARG A 250 2.58 -5.77 -6.92
N ILE A 251 2.52 -4.44 -6.92
CA ILE A 251 1.39 -3.66 -6.37
C ILE A 251 0.59 -3.10 -7.54
N ILE A 252 -0.69 -3.42 -7.58
CA ILE A 252 -1.59 -3.07 -8.67
C ILE A 252 -2.54 -1.97 -8.20
N HIS A 253 -2.63 -0.86 -8.95
CA HIS A 253 -3.67 0.13 -8.77
C HIS A 253 -4.95 -0.36 -9.45
N GLY A 254 -5.97 -0.71 -8.67
CA GLY A 254 -7.21 -1.26 -9.22
C GLY A 254 -8.17 -1.79 -8.15
N ASN A 255 -9.34 -2.20 -8.60
CA ASN A 255 -10.36 -2.76 -7.73
C ASN A 255 -10.33 -4.30 -7.76
N SER A 256 -10.00 -4.92 -6.64
CA SER A 256 -9.92 -6.38 -6.48
C SER A 256 -11.25 -7.11 -6.75
N LEU A 257 -12.37 -6.39 -6.71
CA LEU A 257 -13.71 -6.96 -6.91
C LEU A 257 -14.17 -6.92 -8.38
N GLU A 258 -13.40 -6.33 -9.29
CA GLU A 258 -13.79 -6.21 -10.71
C GLU A 258 -13.58 -7.49 -11.53
N LYS A 259 -12.69 -8.40 -11.11
CA LYS A 259 -12.49 -9.67 -11.80
C LYS A 259 -13.51 -10.71 -11.31
N ASN A 260 -14.10 -11.45 -12.24
CA ASN A 260 -14.99 -12.57 -11.91
C ASN A 260 -14.22 -13.66 -11.13
N VAL A 261 -14.65 -13.95 -9.91
CA VAL A 261 -13.92 -14.86 -9.00
C VAL A 261 -13.78 -16.28 -9.58
N ARG A 262 -14.66 -16.69 -10.49
CA ARG A 262 -14.61 -18.01 -11.17
C ARG A 262 -13.52 -18.11 -12.23
N GLU A 263 -12.93 -16.99 -12.65
CA GLU A 263 -11.86 -16.93 -13.65
C GLU A 263 -10.45 -17.03 -13.04
N TYR A 264 -10.34 -17.04 -11.71
CA TYR A 264 -9.05 -17.25 -11.07
C TYR A 264 -8.53 -18.68 -11.28
N LYS A 265 -7.30 -18.76 -11.78
CA LYS A 265 -6.56 -20.00 -12.02
C LYS A 265 -5.72 -20.36 -10.78
N GLU A 266 -5.14 -21.55 -10.78
CA GLU A 266 -4.23 -21.97 -9.70
C GLU A 266 -3.02 -21.02 -9.57
N SER A 267 -2.50 -20.50 -10.69
CA SER A 267 -1.43 -19.49 -10.72
C SER A 267 -1.80 -18.15 -10.07
N ASP A 268 -3.10 -17.86 -9.92
CA ASP A 268 -3.60 -16.62 -9.31
C ASP A 268 -3.77 -16.75 -7.78
N ARG A 269 -3.46 -17.92 -7.21
CA ARG A 269 -3.62 -18.20 -5.79
C ARG A 269 -2.35 -17.97 -5.00
N PHE A 270 -2.51 -17.73 -3.69
CA PHE A 270 -1.46 -17.37 -2.76
C PHE A 270 -1.36 -18.35 -1.59
N ASP A 271 -0.15 -18.50 -1.06
CA ASP A 271 0.12 -19.33 0.11
C ASP A 271 -0.37 -18.66 1.40
N VAL A 272 -0.24 -17.33 1.45
CA VAL A 272 -0.64 -16.51 2.60
C VAL A 272 -1.46 -15.32 2.12
N ILE A 273 -2.60 -15.08 2.77
CA ILE A 273 -3.39 -13.87 2.57
C ILE A 273 -3.58 -13.18 3.92
N LEU A 274 -3.21 -11.89 3.97
CA LEU A 274 -3.34 -11.02 5.14
C LEU A 274 -4.14 -9.80 4.73
N MET A 275 -5.20 -9.45 5.45
CA MET A 275 -6.10 -8.43 4.96
C MET A 275 -6.90 -7.72 6.05
N ASN A 276 -7.11 -6.42 5.86
CA ASN A 276 -8.12 -5.62 6.54
C ASN A 276 -8.97 -4.91 5.48
N PRO A 277 -10.05 -5.55 4.98
CA PRO A 277 -10.88 -4.97 3.92
C PRO A 277 -11.64 -3.73 4.41
N PRO A 278 -12.04 -2.81 3.51
CA PRO A 278 -12.88 -1.69 3.88
C PRO A 278 -14.26 -2.14 4.38
N TYR A 279 -14.74 -1.51 5.46
CA TYR A 279 -16.04 -1.80 6.06
C TYR A 279 -17.12 -0.80 5.61
N GLY A 280 -18.38 -1.26 5.54
CA GLY A 280 -19.56 -0.41 5.32
C GLY A 280 -19.67 0.17 3.91
N GLY A 281 -18.83 -0.25 2.98
CA GLY A 281 -18.92 0.13 1.58
C GLY A 281 -19.94 -0.72 0.83
N ASN A 282 -20.59 -0.10 -0.17
CA ASN A 282 -21.45 -0.78 -1.14
C ASN A 282 -20.79 -0.73 -2.53
N GLU A 283 -20.63 -1.88 -3.15
CA GLU A 283 -20.14 -1.94 -4.53
C GLU A 283 -21.29 -1.79 -5.54
N LYS A 284 -20.95 -1.32 -6.74
CA LYS A 284 -21.88 -1.19 -7.86
C LYS A 284 -22.45 -2.55 -8.22
N GLU A 285 -23.71 -2.57 -8.69
CA GLU A 285 -24.39 -3.83 -9.06
C GLU A 285 -23.61 -4.65 -10.10
N GLY A 286 -22.96 -3.98 -11.07
CA GLY A 286 -22.10 -4.63 -12.06
C GLY A 286 -20.94 -5.40 -11.44
N VAL A 287 -20.34 -4.89 -10.36
CA VAL A 287 -19.24 -5.57 -9.64
C VAL A 287 -19.74 -6.82 -8.94
N LYS A 288 -20.94 -6.78 -8.35
CA LYS A 288 -21.54 -7.94 -7.67
C LYS A 288 -21.79 -9.12 -8.61
N GLN A 289 -21.97 -8.88 -9.92
CA GLN A 289 -22.14 -9.94 -10.92
C GLN A 289 -20.87 -10.82 -11.09
N ASN A 290 -19.72 -10.34 -10.64
CA ASN A 290 -18.47 -11.11 -10.64
C ASN A 290 -18.45 -12.26 -9.62
N PHE A 291 -19.48 -12.34 -8.77
CA PHE A 291 -19.60 -13.35 -7.72
C PHE A 291 -20.74 -14.35 -8.03
N PRO A 292 -20.68 -15.60 -7.53
CA PRO A 292 -21.81 -16.52 -7.51
C PRO A 292 -23.05 -15.88 -6.90
N ALA A 293 -24.22 -16.26 -7.38
CA ALA A 293 -25.48 -15.60 -6.99
C ALA A 293 -25.76 -15.63 -5.48
N ASP A 294 -25.38 -16.72 -4.83
CA ASP A 294 -25.51 -16.95 -3.39
C ASP A 294 -24.49 -16.18 -2.54
N LEU A 295 -23.37 -15.74 -3.14
CA LEU A 295 -22.31 -14.97 -2.45
C LEU A 295 -22.35 -13.46 -2.75
N ARG A 296 -23.37 -12.98 -3.46
CA ARG A 296 -23.53 -11.55 -3.81
C ARG A 296 -24.01 -10.74 -2.62
N SER A 297 -23.10 -10.33 -1.79
CA SER A 297 -23.40 -9.40 -0.70
C SER A 297 -23.47 -7.95 -1.18
N SER A 298 -24.21 -7.13 -0.48
CA SER A 298 -24.14 -5.67 -0.60
C SER A 298 -22.95 -5.08 0.12
N GLU A 299 -22.37 -5.79 1.08
CA GLU A 299 -21.23 -5.30 1.87
C GLU A 299 -19.90 -5.70 1.26
N THR A 300 -19.01 -4.72 1.13
CA THR A 300 -17.70 -4.87 0.52
C THR A 300 -16.84 -5.92 1.23
N ALA A 301 -16.83 -5.94 2.56
CA ALA A 301 -16.05 -6.90 3.35
C ALA A 301 -16.43 -8.36 3.06
N ASP A 302 -17.71 -8.64 2.84
CA ASP A 302 -18.21 -9.98 2.49
C ASP A 302 -17.71 -10.43 1.11
N LEU A 303 -17.69 -9.49 0.14
CA LEU A 303 -17.17 -9.76 -1.20
C LEU A 303 -15.67 -10.04 -1.17
N PHE A 304 -14.90 -9.33 -0.34
CA PHE A 304 -13.49 -9.62 -0.13
C PHE A 304 -13.28 -11.01 0.49
N MET A 305 -14.12 -11.41 1.44
CA MET A 305 -14.05 -12.77 1.98
C MET A 305 -14.23 -13.81 0.86
N SER A 306 -15.17 -13.56 -0.07
CA SER A 306 -15.35 -14.42 -1.24
C SER A 306 -14.10 -14.44 -2.14
N VAL A 307 -13.48 -13.27 -2.43
CA VAL A 307 -12.22 -13.22 -3.20
C VAL A 307 -11.13 -14.07 -2.56
N ILE A 308 -10.95 -13.98 -1.24
CA ILE A 308 -9.96 -14.77 -0.49
C ILE A 308 -10.20 -16.28 -0.69
N MET A 309 -11.44 -16.75 -0.57
CA MET A 309 -11.77 -18.17 -0.74
C MET A 309 -11.38 -18.70 -2.13
N TYR A 310 -11.46 -17.89 -3.18
CA TYR A 310 -11.06 -18.28 -4.53
C TYR A 310 -9.56 -18.14 -4.79
N ARG A 311 -8.86 -17.32 -4.00
CA ARG A 311 -7.45 -17.00 -4.21
C ARG A 311 -6.50 -17.64 -3.18
N LEU A 312 -7.00 -18.36 -2.20
CA LEU A 312 -6.16 -19.12 -1.27
C LEU A 312 -5.80 -20.48 -1.87
N LYS A 313 -4.51 -20.82 -1.89
CA LYS A 313 -4.02 -22.13 -2.32
C LYS A 313 -4.50 -23.25 -1.38
N GLN A 314 -4.46 -24.50 -1.86
CA GLN A 314 -4.56 -25.65 -0.97
C GLN A 314 -3.40 -25.60 0.04
N ASN A 315 -3.68 -25.84 1.31
CA ASN A 315 -2.79 -25.65 2.46
C ASN A 315 -2.36 -24.19 2.73
N GLY A 316 -2.91 -23.24 1.99
CA GLY A 316 -2.70 -21.81 2.24
C GLY A 316 -3.38 -21.35 3.53
N ARG A 317 -2.89 -20.23 4.09
CA ARG A 317 -3.33 -19.68 5.38
C ARG A 317 -3.80 -18.23 5.19
N CYS A 318 -4.83 -17.87 5.94
CA CYS A 318 -5.36 -16.51 5.91
C CYS A 318 -5.57 -15.94 7.30
N ALA A 319 -5.28 -14.66 7.46
CA ALA A 319 -5.75 -13.86 8.58
C ALA A 319 -6.47 -12.60 8.04
N ILE A 320 -7.70 -12.42 8.43
CA ILE A 320 -8.54 -11.30 7.98
C ILE A 320 -9.20 -10.62 9.17
N ILE A 321 -9.29 -9.28 9.11
CA ILE A 321 -10.05 -8.48 10.07
C ILE A 321 -11.45 -8.25 9.51
N LEU A 322 -12.49 -8.59 10.26
CA LEU A 322 -13.87 -8.42 9.86
C LEU A 322 -14.70 -7.79 10.98
N PRO A 323 -15.71 -6.96 10.66
CA PRO A 323 -16.60 -6.36 11.64
C PRO A 323 -17.58 -7.41 12.24
N ASP A 324 -18.11 -7.11 13.41
CA ASP A 324 -19.15 -7.92 14.06
C ASP A 324 -20.35 -8.22 13.11
N GLY A 325 -20.65 -7.27 12.21
CA GLY A 325 -21.70 -7.44 11.21
C GLY A 325 -21.53 -8.66 10.31
N PHE A 326 -20.30 -9.08 10.03
CA PHE A 326 -20.04 -10.32 9.31
C PHE A 326 -20.40 -11.55 10.16
N LEU A 327 -19.95 -11.60 11.41
CA LEU A 327 -20.16 -12.78 12.28
C LEU A 327 -21.63 -12.97 12.65
N PHE A 328 -22.30 -11.88 13.01
CA PHE A 328 -23.67 -11.91 13.53
C PHE A 328 -24.76 -11.66 12.49
N GLY A 329 -24.40 -11.20 11.28
CA GLY A 329 -25.35 -10.99 10.19
C GLY A 329 -25.99 -12.30 9.71
N THR A 330 -27.27 -12.23 9.37
CA THR A 330 -28.10 -13.38 8.99
C THR A 330 -28.74 -13.27 7.62
N ASP A 331 -28.32 -12.27 6.82
CA ASP A 331 -28.73 -12.20 5.42
C ASP A 331 -28.19 -13.41 4.62
N ASN A 332 -28.86 -13.72 3.50
CA ASN A 332 -28.59 -14.93 2.74
C ASN A 332 -27.13 -15.02 2.26
N ALA A 333 -26.57 -13.92 1.78
CA ALA A 333 -25.20 -13.91 1.26
C ALA A 333 -24.17 -14.16 2.37
N LYS A 334 -24.31 -13.49 3.53
CA LYS A 334 -23.45 -13.74 4.69
C LYS A 334 -23.55 -15.17 5.20
N MET A 335 -24.77 -15.73 5.23
CA MET A 335 -24.95 -17.11 5.64
C MET A 335 -24.27 -18.09 4.69
N ALA A 336 -24.41 -17.90 3.38
CA ALA A 336 -23.76 -18.73 2.37
C ALA A 336 -22.22 -18.62 2.44
N ILE A 337 -21.68 -17.41 2.64
CA ILE A 337 -20.24 -17.20 2.79
C ILE A 337 -19.70 -17.91 4.05
N LYS A 338 -20.42 -17.81 5.18
CA LYS A 338 -20.05 -18.50 6.43
C LYS A 338 -20.15 -20.03 6.30
N GLU A 339 -21.19 -20.53 5.65
CA GLU A 339 -21.33 -21.96 5.37
C GLU A 339 -20.18 -22.47 4.52
N LYS A 340 -19.82 -21.75 3.44
CA LYS A 340 -18.67 -22.07 2.59
C LYS A 340 -17.36 -22.03 3.37
N LEU A 341 -17.15 -21.01 4.23
CA LEU A 341 -15.97 -20.92 5.08
C LEU A 341 -15.84 -22.13 6.01
N LEU A 342 -16.93 -22.57 6.63
CA LEU A 342 -16.91 -23.68 7.59
C LEU A 342 -16.82 -25.05 6.91
N SER A 343 -17.39 -25.19 5.71
CA SER A 343 -17.45 -26.48 5.00
C SER A 343 -16.23 -26.78 4.11
N GLU A 344 -15.55 -25.74 3.61
CA GLU A 344 -14.41 -25.88 2.68
C GLU A 344 -13.08 -25.47 3.29
N PHE A 345 -13.08 -24.75 4.42
CA PHE A 345 -11.89 -24.25 5.10
C PHE A 345 -11.94 -24.59 6.59
N ASN A 346 -10.77 -24.59 7.20
CA ASN A 346 -10.61 -24.77 8.63
C ASN A 346 -10.49 -23.42 9.32
N LEU A 347 -11.61 -22.83 9.73
CA LEU A 347 -11.63 -21.67 10.62
C LEU A 347 -11.27 -22.14 12.04
N HIS A 348 -10.02 -21.97 12.44
CA HIS A 348 -9.52 -22.50 13.71
C HIS A 348 -9.45 -21.48 14.85
N THR A 349 -9.41 -20.15 14.55
CA THR A 349 -9.25 -19.14 15.60
C THR A 349 -10.01 -17.86 15.26
N VAL A 350 -10.77 -17.34 16.22
CA VAL A 350 -11.41 -16.03 16.16
C VAL A 350 -10.97 -15.21 17.37
N ILE A 351 -10.38 -14.03 17.10
CA ILE A 351 -9.92 -13.11 18.15
C ILE A 351 -10.74 -11.84 18.08
N ARG A 352 -11.48 -11.54 19.15
CA ARG A 352 -12.23 -10.29 19.28
C ARG A 352 -11.30 -9.18 19.73
N MET A 353 -11.26 -8.09 18.96
CA MET A 353 -10.41 -6.95 19.25
C MET A 353 -11.12 -5.92 20.15
N PRO A 354 -10.36 -5.13 20.94
CA PRO A 354 -10.91 -4.00 21.68
C PRO A 354 -11.52 -2.95 20.76
N HIS A 355 -12.59 -2.28 21.21
CA HIS A 355 -13.22 -1.18 20.45
C HIS A 355 -12.26 -0.03 20.10
N SER A 356 -11.21 0.17 20.88
CA SER A 356 -10.26 1.26 20.71
C SER A 356 -9.18 1.01 19.64
N VAL A 357 -9.09 -0.20 19.07
CA VAL A 357 -8.00 -0.56 18.15
C VAL A 357 -7.96 0.34 16.91
N PHE A 358 -9.12 0.71 16.40
CA PHE A 358 -9.26 1.60 15.24
C PHE A 358 -9.76 3.01 15.61
N ALA A 359 -9.74 3.38 16.88
CA ALA A 359 -10.08 4.74 17.29
C ALA A 359 -9.01 5.74 16.79
N PRO A 360 -9.39 6.97 16.41
CA PRO A 360 -10.74 7.55 16.42
C PRO A 360 -11.58 7.27 15.15
N TYR A 361 -11.13 6.41 14.20
CA TYR A 361 -11.74 6.26 12.87
C TYR A 361 -13.08 5.55 12.88
N THR A 362 -13.16 4.50 13.69
CA THR A 362 -14.39 3.74 13.84
C THR A 362 -14.49 3.20 15.25
N SER A 363 -15.74 3.12 15.73
CA SER A 363 -16.12 2.41 16.95
C SER A 363 -16.65 1.01 16.67
N ILE A 364 -16.58 0.55 15.42
CA ILE A 364 -17.05 -0.78 15.03
C ILE A 364 -16.16 -1.82 15.67
N THR A 365 -16.77 -2.74 16.42
CA THR A 365 -16.03 -3.89 16.94
C THR A 365 -15.66 -4.83 15.81
N THR A 366 -14.40 -5.22 15.82
CA THR A 366 -13.82 -6.07 14.80
C THR A 366 -13.24 -7.35 15.39
N ASN A 367 -13.08 -8.35 14.54
CA ASN A 367 -12.55 -9.65 14.89
C ASN A 367 -11.48 -10.05 13.88
N ILE A 368 -10.43 -10.73 14.33
CA ILE A 368 -9.47 -11.38 13.46
C ILE A 368 -9.90 -12.84 13.31
N LEU A 369 -10.06 -13.29 12.07
CA LEU A 369 -10.31 -14.68 11.74
C LEU A 369 -9.03 -15.29 11.16
N PHE A 370 -8.58 -16.40 11.74
CA PHE A 370 -7.49 -17.20 11.22
C PHE A 370 -8.05 -18.53 10.69
N PHE A 371 -7.81 -18.80 9.43
CA PHE A 371 -8.23 -20.05 8.78
C PHE A 371 -7.21 -20.49 7.73
N ASP A 372 -7.30 -21.75 7.37
CA ASP A 372 -6.51 -22.37 6.32
C ASP A 372 -7.38 -23.21 5.38
N ARG A 373 -6.83 -23.58 4.24
CA ARG A 373 -7.52 -24.41 3.25
C ARG A 373 -7.02 -25.86 3.32
N THR A 374 -7.20 -26.52 4.46
CA THR A 374 -6.79 -27.92 4.67
C THR A 374 -7.99 -28.87 4.70
N HIS A 375 -8.95 -28.61 5.55
CA HIS A 375 -10.14 -29.44 5.77
C HIS A 375 -11.30 -28.56 6.28
N PRO A 376 -12.55 -29.08 6.30
CA PRO A 376 -13.66 -28.39 6.94
C PRO A 376 -13.40 -28.09 8.43
N THR A 377 -14.00 -27.01 8.91
CA THR A 377 -13.89 -26.59 10.32
C THR A 377 -14.45 -27.65 11.26
N THR A 378 -13.67 -28.07 12.23
CA THR A 378 -14.09 -29.03 13.27
C THR A 378 -14.24 -28.37 14.63
N GLU A 379 -13.35 -27.42 14.96
CA GLU A 379 -13.34 -26.72 16.23
C GLU A 379 -12.80 -25.29 16.05
N ILE A 380 -13.35 -24.35 16.79
CA ILE A 380 -12.95 -22.94 16.75
C ILE A 380 -12.48 -22.48 18.12
N GLY A 381 -11.19 -22.15 18.22
CA GLY A 381 -10.64 -21.44 19.37
C GLY A 381 -11.10 -19.98 19.41
N ARG A 382 -11.45 -19.46 20.59
CA ARG A 382 -11.86 -18.09 20.81
C ARG A 382 -10.95 -17.41 21.81
N ALA A 383 -10.54 -16.19 21.50
CA ALA A 383 -9.80 -15.33 22.40
C ALA A 383 -10.38 -13.92 22.45
N HIS A 384 -10.30 -13.29 23.62
CA HIS A 384 -10.58 -11.88 23.82
C HIS A 384 -9.28 -11.20 24.20
N VAL A 385 -8.95 -10.10 23.57
CA VAL A 385 -7.77 -9.28 23.86
C VAL A 385 -8.21 -7.98 24.50
#